data_3ef282a7b2a1ec1319f0058ae9a1947a
#
_entry.id   3ef282a7b2a1ec1319f0058ae9a1947a
#
_cell.length_a   1.000
_cell.length_b   1.000
_cell.length_c   1.000
_cell.angle_alpha   90.00
_cell.angle_beta   90.00
_cell.angle_gamma   90.00
#
_symmetry.space_group_name_H-M   'P 1'
#
loop_
_entity.id
_entity.type
_entity.pdbx_description
1 polymer ?
#
loop_
_entity_poly.entity_id
_entity_poly.type
_entity_poly.pdbx_seq_one_letter_code
_entity_poly.pdbx_strand_id
1 'polypeptide(L)'
;MTSTVPDLVNRPEIARVADLIRPHVRETPVLRLDRADFGLAPGPMAVKLEFLQHSGSFKARGAFANLLLRDVPAAGVVAASGGNHGAAAAYAARALGVPAHVFVPTVSAPAKIARIRGYGAELVVVGDNYNDALAASERFRATSGALRLHAFDEIETMLGTGTIAVEVAAQIPGPTTLLAAVGGGGLLGGLVAGHDGPVIGVEPTGAPTLRRALDAGEPVDAPVGSVAIDSLAPLRIGVNTYPVIAAGVRDVLLVDDDEIVAAQQALWETLRVAVEPGGATAFAALLSGRYTPAPDEVPVFVLSGANRDIS
;
A
#
# COMPACT_ATOMS: atom_id res chain seq x y z
N MET A 1 12.80 -29.25 2.68
CA MET A 1 11.86 -28.57 1.76
C MET A 1 12.11 -27.08 1.90
N THR A 2 12.40 -26.36 0.85
CA THR A 2 12.52 -24.90 0.89
C THR A 2 11.10 -24.31 0.99
N SER A 3 10.84 -23.53 2.05
CA SER A 3 9.54 -22.84 2.23
C SER A 3 9.26 -21.93 1.04
N THR A 4 8.03 -21.96 0.53
CA THR A 4 7.57 -21.03 -0.51
C THR A 4 7.22 -19.68 0.10
N VAL A 5 7.11 -18.62 -0.70
CA VAL A 5 6.70 -17.28 -0.18
C VAL A 5 5.34 -17.32 0.51
N PRO A 6 4.30 -18.01 0.00
CA PRO A 6 3.04 -18.19 0.71
C PRO A 6 3.17 -18.89 2.07
N ASP A 7 4.15 -19.79 2.24
CA ASP A 7 4.38 -20.44 3.54
C ASP A 7 4.96 -19.47 4.58
N LEU A 8 5.68 -18.44 4.15
CA LEU A 8 6.31 -17.42 5.00
C LEU A 8 5.38 -16.25 5.33
N VAL A 9 4.42 -15.97 4.45
CA VAL A 9 3.44 -14.89 4.63
C VAL A 9 2.10 -15.52 4.99
N ASN A 10 1.86 -15.68 6.28
CA ASN A 10 0.68 -16.35 6.80
C ASN A 10 0.15 -15.63 8.06
N ARG A 11 -1.06 -15.98 8.51
CA ARG A 11 -1.71 -15.31 9.64
C ARG A 11 -0.93 -15.39 10.97
N PRO A 12 -0.38 -16.55 11.40
CA PRO A 12 0.43 -16.59 12.59
C PRO A 12 1.62 -15.64 12.57
N GLU A 13 2.35 -15.57 11.45
CA GLU A 13 3.47 -14.64 11.29
C GLU A 13 3.01 -13.18 11.25
N ILE A 14 1.90 -12.87 10.57
CA ILE A 14 1.31 -11.53 10.57
C ILE A 14 0.88 -11.10 11.97
N ALA A 15 0.29 -12.00 12.76
CA ALA A 15 -0.08 -11.70 14.14
C ALA A 15 1.16 -11.42 15.00
N ARG A 16 2.22 -12.21 14.87
CA ARG A 16 3.51 -11.98 15.54
C ARG A 16 4.11 -10.62 15.14
N VAL A 17 4.06 -10.28 13.85
CA VAL A 17 4.56 -8.99 13.37
C VAL A 17 3.68 -7.84 13.84
N ALA A 18 2.37 -8.04 13.98
CA ALA A 18 1.47 -7.02 14.55
C ALA A 18 1.90 -6.64 15.97
N ASP A 19 2.24 -7.61 16.81
CA ASP A 19 2.77 -7.33 18.15
C ASP A 19 4.14 -6.64 18.11
N LEU A 20 5.01 -7.04 17.17
CA LEU A 20 6.34 -6.48 17.01
C LEU A 20 6.30 -4.99 16.59
N ILE A 21 5.47 -4.64 15.60
CA ILE A 21 5.41 -3.27 15.08
C ILE A 21 4.46 -2.36 15.88
N ARG A 22 3.60 -2.89 16.75
CA ARG A 22 2.61 -2.12 17.54
C ARG A 22 3.17 -0.88 18.24
N PRO A 23 4.38 -0.91 18.85
CA PRO A 23 4.95 0.29 19.49
C PRO A 23 5.31 1.40 18.51
N HIS A 24 5.37 1.10 17.22
CA HIS A 24 5.91 1.98 16.17
C HIS A 24 4.86 2.44 15.16
N VAL A 25 3.68 1.83 15.14
CA VAL A 25 2.58 2.17 14.22
C VAL A 25 1.34 2.58 15.01
N ARG A 26 0.46 3.31 14.34
CA ARG A 26 -0.86 3.62 14.90
C ARG A 26 -1.81 2.46 14.63
N GLU A 27 -2.63 2.12 15.59
CA GLU A 27 -3.88 1.42 15.30
C GLU A 27 -4.80 2.42 14.61
N THR A 28 -4.99 2.26 13.30
CA THR A 28 -5.80 3.21 12.53
C THR A 28 -7.28 2.93 12.74
N PRO A 29 -8.14 3.95 12.82
CA PRO A 29 -9.56 3.70 13.04
C PRO A 29 -10.25 3.07 11.83
N VAL A 30 -11.33 2.35 12.13
CA VAL A 30 -12.36 1.96 11.16
C VAL A 30 -13.58 2.83 11.39
N LEU A 31 -14.04 3.51 10.35
CA LEU A 31 -15.30 4.25 10.37
C LEU A 31 -16.40 3.37 9.75
N ARG A 32 -17.44 3.08 10.55
CA ARG A 32 -18.64 2.37 10.09
C ARG A 32 -19.61 3.35 9.49
N LEU A 33 -20.20 3.03 8.35
CA LEU A 33 -21.05 3.89 7.54
C LEU A 33 -22.22 3.10 6.99
N ASP A 34 -23.23 3.81 6.52
CA ASP A 34 -24.26 3.25 5.65
C ASP A 34 -23.97 3.65 4.19
N ARG A 35 -24.19 2.75 3.26
CA ARG A 35 -24.07 3.04 1.82
C ARG A 35 -25.00 4.15 1.36
N ALA A 36 -26.13 4.34 2.06
CA ALA A 36 -27.06 5.44 1.81
C ALA A 36 -26.44 6.83 2.01
N ASP A 37 -25.39 6.95 2.85
CA ASP A 37 -24.64 8.22 3.03
C ASP A 37 -24.02 8.71 1.71
N PHE A 38 -23.82 7.79 0.77
CA PHE A 38 -23.27 8.04 -0.56
C PHE A 38 -24.30 7.93 -1.69
N GLY A 39 -25.60 7.96 -1.36
CA GLY A 39 -26.68 7.88 -2.34
C GLY A 39 -26.90 6.50 -2.96
N LEU A 40 -26.31 5.45 -2.36
CA LEU A 40 -26.48 4.06 -2.79
C LEU A 40 -27.63 3.36 -2.04
N ALA A 41 -27.97 2.12 -2.47
CA ALA A 41 -28.92 1.29 -1.72
C ALA A 41 -28.42 1.11 -0.27
N PRO A 42 -29.31 1.28 0.74
CA PRO A 42 -28.94 1.16 2.15
C PRO A 42 -28.25 -0.16 2.48
N GLY A 43 -27.30 -0.10 3.41
CA GLY A 43 -26.62 -1.28 3.90
C GLY A 43 -25.26 -0.94 4.53
N PRO A 44 -24.76 -1.82 5.41
CA PRO A 44 -23.53 -1.58 6.15
C PRO A 44 -22.30 -1.56 5.23
N MET A 45 -21.38 -0.67 5.57
CA MET A 45 -20.02 -0.63 5.02
C MET A 45 -19.06 -0.04 6.04
N ALA A 46 -17.78 -0.14 5.78
CA ALA A 46 -16.77 0.53 6.59
C ALA A 46 -15.58 0.98 5.75
N VAL A 47 -14.84 1.96 6.26
CA VAL A 47 -13.58 2.42 5.71
C VAL A 47 -12.47 2.30 6.75
N LYS A 48 -11.36 1.69 6.39
CA LYS A 48 -10.12 1.60 7.19
C LYS A 48 -9.23 2.78 6.84
N LEU A 49 -8.94 3.65 7.81
CA LEU A 49 -8.32 4.96 7.59
C LEU A 49 -6.78 4.88 7.64
N GLU A 50 -6.15 4.14 6.72
CA GLU A 50 -4.70 3.97 6.66
C GLU A 50 -3.92 5.24 6.30
N PHE A 51 -4.57 6.25 5.75
CA PHE A 51 -3.96 7.57 5.57
C PHE A 51 -3.65 8.28 6.90
N LEU A 52 -4.26 7.86 8.01
CA LEU A 52 -3.93 8.35 9.35
C LEU A 52 -2.68 7.66 9.95
N GLN A 53 -2.12 6.67 9.29
CA GLN A 53 -0.88 6.04 9.72
C GLN A 53 0.28 7.04 9.63
N HIS A 54 1.37 6.79 10.36
CA HIS A 54 2.59 7.56 10.24
C HIS A 54 3.02 7.69 8.78
N SER A 55 3.63 8.81 8.43
CA SER A 55 3.96 9.22 7.06
C SER A 55 2.78 9.38 6.09
N GLY A 56 1.52 9.33 6.57
CA GLY A 56 0.32 9.60 5.78
C GLY A 56 -0.14 8.46 4.88
N SER A 57 0.33 7.23 5.10
CA SER A 57 -0.08 6.04 4.34
C SER A 57 0.27 4.74 5.05
N PHE A 58 -0.37 3.64 4.66
CA PHE A 58 -0.12 2.28 5.14
C PHE A 58 1.35 1.83 5.04
N LYS A 59 2.15 2.48 4.20
CA LYS A 59 3.54 2.10 3.90
C LYS A 59 4.43 2.05 5.14
N ALA A 60 4.12 2.81 6.19
CA ALA A 60 4.87 2.76 7.44
C ALA A 60 4.89 1.36 8.07
N ARG A 61 3.79 0.59 7.93
CA ARG A 61 3.71 -0.78 8.48
C ARG A 61 4.77 -1.71 7.88
N GLY A 62 4.85 -1.73 6.55
CA GLY A 62 5.87 -2.50 5.83
C GLY A 62 7.29 -1.99 6.10
N ALA A 63 7.48 -0.67 6.22
CA ALA A 63 8.79 -0.08 6.52
C ALA A 63 9.30 -0.52 7.91
N PHE A 64 8.46 -0.45 8.95
CA PHE A 64 8.82 -0.93 10.28
C PHE A 64 9.03 -2.44 10.31
N ALA A 65 8.20 -3.22 9.64
CA ALA A 65 8.38 -4.68 9.58
C ALA A 65 9.75 -5.03 8.96
N ASN A 66 10.14 -4.39 7.87
CA ASN A 66 11.45 -4.60 7.25
C ASN A 66 12.60 -4.28 8.20
N LEU A 67 12.53 -3.15 8.91
CA LEU A 67 13.61 -2.70 9.79
C LEU A 67 13.72 -3.54 11.08
N LEU A 68 12.62 -4.12 11.53
CA LEU A 68 12.57 -4.90 12.79
C LEU A 68 12.80 -6.40 12.58
N LEU A 69 12.57 -6.91 11.36
CA LEU A 69 12.73 -8.34 11.05
C LEU A 69 14.06 -8.65 10.36
N ARG A 70 14.73 -7.65 9.79
CA ARG A 70 15.97 -7.85 9.04
C ARG A 70 17.16 -7.27 9.79
N ASP A 71 18.33 -7.86 9.58
CA ASP A 71 19.60 -7.30 10.07
C ASP A 71 19.93 -6.04 9.27
N VAL A 72 19.81 -4.88 9.92
CA VAL A 72 20.12 -3.58 9.30
C VAL A 72 21.60 -3.28 9.52
N PRO A 73 22.39 -3.13 8.46
CA PRO A 73 23.82 -2.83 8.56
C PRO A 73 24.06 -1.40 9.07
N ALA A 74 25.28 -1.12 9.56
CA ALA A 74 25.67 0.22 10.01
C ALA A 74 25.52 1.30 8.92
N ALA A 75 25.60 0.92 7.64
CA ALA A 75 25.32 1.79 6.50
C ALA A 75 23.82 2.17 6.37
N GLY A 76 22.96 1.60 7.21
CA GLY A 76 21.54 1.89 7.23
C GLY A 76 20.76 1.30 6.05
N VAL A 77 19.75 2.03 5.60
CA VAL A 77 18.84 1.60 4.53
C VAL A 77 18.88 2.52 3.33
N VAL A 78 18.52 1.97 2.17
CA VAL A 78 18.39 2.72 0.93
C VAL A 78 17.06 2.43 0.25
N ALA A 79 16.40 3.47 -0.26
CA ALA A 79 15.17 3.40 -1.02
C ALA A 79 15.20 4.34 -2.23
N ALA A 80 14.58 3.91 -3.34
CA ALA A 80 14.35 4.76 -4.50
C ALA A 80 12.84 5.07 -4.58
N SER A 81 12.40 6.19 -4.03
CA SER A 81 11.00 6.62 -4.09
C SER A 81 10.82 8.04 -3.58
N GLY A 82 10.23 8.92 -4.38
CA GLY A 82 9.77 10.25 -3.95
C GLY A 82 8.37 10.28 -3.33
N GLY A 83 7.65 9.14 -3.30
CA GLY A 83 6.27 9.03 -2.82
C GLY A 83 6.13 8.44 -1.42
N ASN A 84 5.02 7.73 -1.21
CA ASN A 84 4.65 7.12 0.07
C ASN A 84 5.71 6.18 0.64
N HIS A 85 6.39 5.41 -0.21
CA HIS A 85 7.42 4.48 0.23
C HIS A 85 8.66 5.21 0.78
N GLY A 86 9.17 6.20 0.05
CA GLY A 86 10.33 6.98 0.52
C GLY A 86 10.05 7.71 1.82
N ALA A 87 8.85 8.30 1.97
CA ALA A 87 8.41 8.95 3.20
C ALA A 87 8.31 7.95 4.37
N ALA A 88 7.78 6.75 4.13
CA ALA A 88 7.66 5.71 5.15
C ALA A 88 9.01 5.13 5.57
N ALA A 89 9.91 4.88 4.61
CA ALA A 89 11.28 4.42 4.86
C ALA A 89 12.06 5.43 5.72
N ALA A 90 12.01 6.71 5.35
CA ALA A 90 12.66 7.79 6.10
C ALA A 90 12.08 7.92 7.52
N TYR A 91 10.76 7.87 7.66
CA TYR A 91 10.09 7.95 8.97
C TYR A 91 10.47 6.79 9.88
N ALA A 92 10.38 5.55 9.40
CA ALA A 92 10.67 4.35 10.18
C ALA A 92 12.16 4.28 10.57
N ALA A 93 13.06 4.60 9.65
CA ALA A 93 14.48 4.64 9.92
C ALA A 93 14.82 5.66 11.01
N ARG A 94 14.28 6.89 10.92
CA ARG A 94 14.43 7.90 11.97
C ARG A 94 13.95 7.42 13.33
N ALA A 95 12.77 6.81 13.37
CA ALA A 95 12.17 6.34 14.63
C ALA A 95 13.02 5.25 15.32
N LEU A 96 13.77 4.47 14.55
CA LEU A 96 14.63 3.40 15.03
C LEU A 96 16.11 3.81 15.12
N GLY A 97 16.46 5.08 14.84
CA GLY A 97 17.84 5.56 14.87
C GLY A 97 18.73 4.97 13.77
N VAL A 98 18.14 4.56 12.64
CA VAL A 98 18.83 3.95 11.50
C VAL A 98 19.11 5.01 10.45
N PRO A 99 20.35 5.08 9.86
CA PRO A 99 20.62 5.93 8.71
C PRO A 99 19.74 5.55 7.52
N ALA A 100 19.19 6.55 6.81
CA ALA A 100 18.36 6.32 5.63
C ALA A 100 18.80 7.19 4.45
N HIS A 101 18.97 6.59 3.30
CA HIS A 101 19.32 7.24 2.04
C HIS A 101 18.17 7.06 1.05
N VAL A 102 17.55 8.17 0.63
CA VAL A 102 16.42 8.13 -0.29
C VAL A 102 16.79 8.81 -1.59
N PHE A 103 16.67 8.08 -2.68
CA PHE A 103 16.98 8.53 -4.03
C PHE A 103 15.70 8.93 -4.76
N VAL A 104 15.69 10.11 -5.35
CA VAL A 104 14.54 10.64 -6.10
C VAL A 104 15.01 11.34 -7.37
N PRO A 105 14.23 11.32 -8.46
CA PRO A 105 14.54 12.05 -9.67
C PRO A 105 14.33 13.57 -9.49
N THR A 106 14.99 14.36 -10.34
CA THR A 106 14.92 15.84 -10.33
C THR A 106 13.50 16.37 -10.56
N VAL A 107 12.64 15.59 -11.25
CA VAL A 107 11.23 15.94 -11.51
C VAL A 107 10.31 15.75 -10.30
N SER A 108 10.84 15.25 -9.17
CA SER A 108 10.03 15.06 -7.96
C SER A 108 9.53 16.39 -7.40
N ALA A 109 8.24 16.44 -7.05
CA ALA A 109 7.62 17.66 -6.52
C ALA A 109 8.33 18.16 -5.25
N PRO A 110 8.56 19.48 -5.11
CA PRO A 110 9.25 20.06 -3.95
C PRO A 110 8.65 19.68 -2.59
N ALA A 111 7.32 19.57 -2.51
CA ALA A 111 6.62 19.17 -1.29
C ALA A 111 6.96 17.72 -0.88
N LYS A 112 7.08 16.78 -1.83
CA LYS A 112 7.50 15.40 -1.59
C LYS A 112 8.94 15.33 -1.08
N ILE A 113 9.84 16.10 -1.71
CA ILE A 113 11.26 16.26 -1.30
C ILE A 113 11.34 16.79 0.13
N ALA A 114 10.64 17.89 0.44
CA ALA A 114 10.62 18.51 1.76
C ALA A 114 10.12 17.55 2.85
N ARG A 115 9.10 16.75 2.54
CA ARG A 115 8.56 15.76 3.47
C ARG A 115 9.58 14.69 3.83
N ILE A 116 10.28 14.11 2.85
CA ILE A 116 11.30 13.06 3.07
C ILE A 116 12.46 13.63 3.88
N ARG A 117 12.94 14.85 3.55
CA ARG A 117 13.97 15.54 4.33
C ARG A 117 13.51 15.83 5.75
N GLY A 118 12.26 16.22 5.94
CA GLY A 118 11.66 16.47 7.25
C GLY A 118 11.65 15.24 8.17
N TYR A 119 11.71 14.05 7.60
CA TYR A 119 11.88 12.79 8.35
C TYR A 119 13.37 12.44 8.60
N GLY A 120 14.32 13.30 8.22
CA GLY A 120 15.73 13.15 8.57
C GLY A 120 16.51 12.19 7.68
N ALA A 121 15.98 11.76 6.54
CA ALA A 121 16.72 10.97 5.57
C ALA A 121 17.71 11.84 4.79
N GLU A 122 18.86 11.27 4.47
CA GLU A 122 19.75 11.81 3.43
C GLU A 122 19.07 11.62 2.07
N LEU A 123 18.63 12.74 1.49
CA LEU A 123 17.93 12.73 0.22
C LEU A 123 18.90 13.07 -0.93
N VAL A 124 19.05 12.13 -1.85
CA VAL A 124 19.84 12.28 -3.07
C VAL A 124 18.91 12.53 -4.24
N VAL A 125 18.93 13.75 -4.79
CA VAL A 125 18.18 14.12 -5.99
C VAL A 125 19.06 13.88 -7.20
N VAL A 126 18.69 12.92 -8.07
CA VAL A 126 19.57 12.47 -9.16
C VAL A 126 18.78 11.87 -10.32
N GLY A 127 19.19 12.24 -11.54
CA GLY A 127 18.58 11.75 -12.79
C GLY A 127 17.25 12.40 -13.12
N ASP A 128 16.77 12.15 -14.34
CA ASP A 128 15.60 12.82 -14.88
C ASP A 128 14.31 12.01 -14.70
N ASN A 129 14.45 10.73 -14.32
CA ASN A 129 13.31 9.82 -14.16
C ASN A 129 13.56 8.80 -13.03
N TYR A 130 12.53 8.03 -12.72
CA TYR A 130 12.58 7.01 -11.66
C TYR A 130 13.70 5.97 -11.86
N ASN A 131 13.95 5.53 -13.10
CA ASN A 131 14.96 4.50 -13.37
C ASN A 131 16.38 5.01 -13.10
N ASP A 132 16.64 6.30 -13.35
CA ASP A 132 17.93 6.92 -13.03
C ASP A 132 18.17 6.96 -11.53
N ALA A 133 17.17 7.37 -10.75
CA ALA A 133 17.23 7.38 -9.30
C ALA A 133 17.38 5.96 -8.72
N LEU A 134 16.66 4.98 -9.28
CA LEU A 134 16.78 3.57 -8.92
C LEU A 134 18.19 3.05 -9.19
N ALA A 135 18.74 3.28 -10.39
CA ALA A 135 20.10 2.87 -10.73
C ALA A 135 21.17 3.52 -9.82
N ALA A 136 20.98 4.79 -9.44
CA ALA A 136 21.85 5.46 -8.49
C ALA A 136 21.76 4.84 -7.08
N SER A 137 20.57 4.51 -6.61
CA SER A 137 20.35 3.83 -5.33
C SER A 137 21.01 2.45 -5.30
N GLU A 138 20.96 1.69 -6.38
CA GLU A 138 21.59 0.37 -6.47
C GLU A 138 23.13 0.49 -6.49
N ARG A 139 23.71 1.49 -7.15
CA ARG A 139 25.15 1.78 -7.06
C ARG A 139 25.56 2.13 -5.63
N PHE A 140 24.80 2.98 -4.96
CA PHE A 140 25.03 3.30 -3.55
C PHE A 140 24.97 2.05 -2.67
N ARG A 141 23.95 1.22 -2.85
CA ARG A 141 23.80 -0.05 -2.12
C ARG A 141 25.03 -0.95 -2.31
N ALA A 142 25.48 -1.11 -3.55
CA ALA A 142 26.62 -1.98 -3.88
C ALA A 142 27.93 -1.53 -3.23
N THR A 143 28.11 -0.22 -3.02
CA THR A 143 29.34 0.35 -2.42
C THR A 143 29.27 0.50 -0.91
N SER A 144 28.11 0.84 -0.35
CA SER A 144 27.91 1.08 1.08
C SER A 144 27.53 -0.16 1.88
N GLY A 145 26.94 -1.17 1.22
CA GLY A 145 26.34 -2.32 1.89
C GLY A 145 25.01 -2.01 2.57
N ALA A 146 24.40 -0.84 2.32
CA ALA A 146 23.10 -0.48 2.88
C ALA A 146 22.00 -1.48 2.49
N LEU A 147 21.06 -1.72 3.41
CA LEU A 147 19.92 -2.60 3.16
C LEU A 147 18.91 -1.93 2.23
N ARG A 148 18.59 -2.55 1.10
CA ARG A 148 17.51 -2.07 0.24
C ARG A 148 16.15 -2.29 0.90
N LEU A 149 15.32 -1.25 0.89
CA LEU A 149 13.89 -1.36 1.16
C LEU A 149 13.13 -1.25 -0.15
N HIS A 150 12.49 -2.35 -0.55
CA HIS A 150 11.65 -2.37 -1.75
C HIS A 150 10.25 -1.84 -1.45
N ALA A 151 9.63 -1.15 -2.41
CA ALA A 151 8.36 -0.47 -2.19
C ALA A 151 7.17 -1.41 -1.90
N PHE A 152 7.25 -2.70 -2.29
CA PHE A 152 6.16 -3.66 -2.16
C PHE A 152 6.60 -5.14 -2.18
N ASP A 153 7.69 -5.50 -2.87
CA ASP A 153 8.02 -6.89 -3.23
C ASP A 153 8.99 -7.54 -2.22
N GLU A 154 8.62 -7.51 -0.95
CA GLU A 154 9.35 -8.14 0.15
C GLU A 154 8.39 -8.84 1.10
N ILE A 155 8.79 -9.97 1.65
CA ILE A 155 8.02 -10.76 2.62
C ILE A 155 7.64 -9.90 3.82
N GLU A 156 8.61 -9.20 4.38
CA GLU A 156 8.42 -8.33 5.54
C GLU A 156 7.43 -7.19 5.26
N THR A 157 7.41 -6.70 4.02
CA THR A 157 6.42 -5.70 3.61
C THR A 157 5.01 -6.27 3.67
N MET A 158 4.78 -7.47 3.16
CA MET A 158 3.47 -8.14 3.24
C MET A 158 3.09 -8.49 4.68
N LEU A 159 4.03 -8.97 5.48
CA LEU A 159 3.79 -9.24 6.91
C LEU A 159 3.35 -7.96 7.65
N GLY A 160 4.04 -6.83 7.38
CA GLY A 160 3.69 -5.54 7.97
C GLY A 160 2.33 -5.02 7.52
N THR A 161 2.01 -5.08 6.24
CA THR A 161 0.72 -4.61 5.71
C THR A 161 -0.44 -5.53 6.07
N GLY A 162 -0.19 -6.81 6.24
CA GLY A 162 -1.19 -7.80 6.72
C GLY A 162 -1.73 -7.48 8.12
N THR A 163 -0.99 -6.72 8.93
CA THR A 163 -1.45 -6.28 10.26
C THR A 163 -2.72 -5.42 10.20
N ILE A 164 -3.03 -4.82 9.04
CA ILE A 164 -4.30 -4.13 8.80
C ILE A 164 -5.48 -5.10 8.95
N ALA A 165 -5.36 -6.33 8.43
CA ALA A 165 -6.40 -7.34 8.55
C ALA A 165 -6.63 -7.77 10.02
N VAL A 166 -5.55 -7.86 10.81
CA VAL A 166 -5.63 -8.14 12.27
C VAL A 166 -6.42 -7.04 12.98
N GLU A 167 -6.12 -5.77 12.68
CA GLU A 167 -6.86 -4.64 13.25
C GLU A 167 -8.33 -4.62 12.81
N VAL A 168 -8.63 -4.87 11.53
CA VAL A 168 -10.01 -4.92 11.04
C VAL A 168 -10.79 -6.02 11.73
N ALA A 169 -10.23 -7.22 11.90
CA ALA A 169 -10.89 -8.32 12.59
C ALA A 169 -11.25 -7.97 14.06
N ALA A 170 -10.39 -7.22 14.73
CA ALA A 170 -10.64 -6.75 16.09
C ALA A 170 -11.69 -5.61 16.14
N GLN A 171 -11.69 -4.72 15.16
CA GLN A 171 -12.54 -3.52 15.10
C GLN A 171 -13.93 -3.80 14.53
N ILE A 172 -14.07 -4.80 13.64
CA ILE A 172 -15.35 -5.22 13.04
C ILE A 172 -15.56 -6.72 13.28
N PRO A 173 -16.20 -7.11 14.38
CA PRO A 173 -16.56 -8.50 14.61
C PRO A 173 -17.52 -9.02 13.54
N GLY A 174 -17.26 -10.23 13.05
CA GLY A 174 -18.08 -10.90 12.05
C GLY A 174 -17.44 -10.95 10.65
N PRO A 175 -18.12 -11.54 9.68
CA PRO A 175 -17.58 -11.69 8.34
C PRO A 175 -17.48 -10.34 7.62
N THR A 176 -16.32 -10.07 7.05
CA THR A 176 -16.05 -8.88 6.26
C THR A 176 -15.40 -9.23 4.93
N THR A 177 -15.60 -8.40 3.92
CA THR A 177 -14.84 -8.44 2.66
C THR A 177 -13.91 -7.23 2.62
N LEU A 178 -12.62 -7.46 2.45
CA LEU A 178 -11.66 -6.35 2.33
C LEU A 178 -11.47 -5.96 0.86
N LEU A 179 -11.52 -4.65 0.59
CA LEU A 179 -11.19 -4.10 -0.73
C LEU A 179 -9.99 -3.16 -0.60
N ALA A 180 -8.99 -3.36 -1.43
CA ALA A 180 -7.79 -2.53 -1.42
C ALA A 180 -7.28 -2.24 -2.85
N ALA A 181 -6.74 -1.04 -3.01
CA ALA A 181 -6.06 -0.66 -4.24
C ALA A 181 -4.78 -1.47 -4.46
N VAL A 182 -4.53 -1.83 -5.72
CA VAL A 182 -3.36 -2.61 -6.11
C VAL A 182 -2.42 -1.78 -6.99
N GLY A 183 -1.17 -1.74 -6.58
CA GLY A 183 -0.04 -1.37 -7.41
C GLY A 183 0.86 -2.59 -7.56
N GLY A 184 1.98 -2.65 -6.83
CA GLY A 184 2.90 -3.81 -6.86
C GLY A 184 2.50 -4.99 -5.99
N GLY A 185 1.35 -4.96 -5.33
CA GLY A 185 0.77 -6.10 -4.59
C GLY A 185 1.13 -6.19 -3.10
N GLY A 186 2.05 -5.39 -2.58
CA GLY A 186 2.49 -5.51 -1.19
C GLY A 186 1.39 -5.29 -0.14
N LEU A 187 0.41 -4.41 -0.40
CA LEU A 187 -0.77 -4.25 0.45
C LEU A 187 -1.71 -5.45 0.32
N LEU A 188 -2.11 -5.75 -0.91
CA LEU A 188 -3.09 -6.79 -1.17
C LEU A 188 -2.59 -8.17 -0.72
N GLY A 189 -1.30 -8.50 -0.95
CA GLY A 189 -0.70 -9.76 -0.50
C GLY A 189 -0.74 -9.93 1.01
N GLY A 190 -0.43 -8.87 1.76
CA GLY A 190 -0.57 -8.88 3.21
C GLY A 190 -2.03 -9.08 3.67
N LEU A 191 -2.98 -8.41 3.02
CA LEU A 191 -4.41 -8.57 3.34
C LEU A 191 -4.91 -9.98 3.02
N VAL A 192 -4.55 -10.54 1.85
CA VAL A 192 -4.91 -11.91 1.45
C VAL A 192 -4.40 -12.93 2.46
N ALA A 193 -3.15 -12.80 2.90
CA ALA A 193 -2.57 -13.71 3.87
C ALA A 193 -3.08 -13.52 5.31
N GLY A 194 -3.52 -12.29 5.65
CA GLY A 194 -3.92 -11.92 7.02
C GLY A 194 -5.42 -12.04 7.31
N HIS A 195 -6.28 -12.02 6.28
CA HIS A 195 -7.73 -11.97 6.45
C HIS A 195 -8.39 -13.34 6.31
N ASP A 196 -9.43 -13.59 7.12
CA ASP A 196 -10.21 -14.83 7.08
C ASP A 196 -11.30 -14.83 5.99
N GLY A 197 -11.74 -13.65 5.59
CA GLY A 197 -12.79 -13.44 4.61
C GLY A 197 -12.26 -13.16 3.21
N PRO A 198 -13.16 -12.85 2.27
CA PRO A 198 -12.77 -12.47 0.92
C PRO A 198 -11.91 -11.20 0.88
N VAL A 199 -10.94 -11.18 -0.03
CA VAL A 199 -10.13 -9.99 -0.34
C VAL A 199 -10.22 -9.71 -1.83
N ILE A 200 -10.53 -8.49 -2.19
CA ILE A 200 -10.70 -8.02 -3.56
C ILE A 200 -9.68 -6.91 -3.85
N GLY A 201 -8.95 -7.07 -4.94
CA GLY A 201 -8.08 -6.03 -5.48
C GLY A 201 -8.86 -5.05 -6.36
N VAL A 202 -8.48 -3.78 -6.35
CA VAL A 202 -9.04 -2.78 -7.26
C VAL A 202 -7.89 -2.05 -7.94
N GLU A 203 -7.91 -2.00 -9.26
CA GLU A 203 -6.87 -1.37 -10.07
C GLU A 203 -7.47 -0.33 -11.03
N PRO A 204 -6.71 0.73 -11.38
CA PRO A 204 -7.08 1.57 -12.50
C PRO A 204 -7.02 0.79 -13.82
N THR A 205 -7.96 1.01 -14.74
CA THR A 205 -7.93 0.42 -16.09
C THR A 205 -6.65 0.74 -16.85
N GLY A 206 -6.04 1.90 -16.57
CA GLY A 206 -4.77 2.33 -17.16
C GLY A 206 -3.51 1.71 -16.54
N ALA A 207 -3.63 0.97 -15.40
CA ALA A 207 -2.51 0.34 -14.70
C ALA A 207 -2.90 -1.02 -14.09
N PRO A 208 -3.38 -2.00 -14.90
CA PRO A 208 -3.95 -3.27 -14.43
C PRO A 208 -2.86 -4.34 -14.22
N THR A 209 -1.90 -4.11 -13.33
CA THR A 209 -0.72 -4.98 -13.15
C THR A 209 -1.08 -6.38 -12.67
N LEU A 210 -1.96 -6.49 -11.68
CA LEU A 210 -2.39 -7.76 -11.12
C LEU A 210 -3.35 -8.51 -12.06
N ARG A 211 -4.32 -7.81 -12.66
CA ARG A 211 -5.25 -8.41 -13.62
C ARG A 211 -4.47 -9.09 -14.75
N ARG A 212 -3.51 -8.38 -15.35
CA ARG A 212 -2.69 -8.94 -16.41
C ARG A 212 -1.84 -10.13 -15.95
N ALA A 213 -1.28 -10.06 -14.75
CA ALA A 213 -0.51 -11.16 -14.20
C ALA A 213 -1.38 -12.39 -13.95
N LEU A 214 -2.61 -12.24 -13.44
CA LEU A 214 -3.54 -13.35 -13.25
C LEU A 214 -3.98 -13.96 -14.57
N ASP A 215 -4.24 -13.14 -15.60
CA ASP A 215 -4.64 -13.61 -16.93
C ASP A 215 -3.47 -14.35 -17.62
N ALA A 216 -2.21 -13.95 -17.36
CA ALA A 216 -1.02 -14.59 -17.90
C ALA A 216 -0.56 -15.80 -17.07
N GLY A 217 -0.96 -15.93 -15.81
CA GLY A 217 -0.48 -16.93 -14.87
C GLY A 217 0.89 -16.61 -14.25
N GLU A 218 1.49 -15.45 -14.57
CA GLU A 218 2.79 -14.99 -14.09
C GLU A 218 2.88 -13.45 -14.10
N PRO A 219 3.84 -12.85 -13.35
CA PRO A 219 4.11 -11.42 -13.42
C PRO A 219 4.53 -10.97 -14.82
N VAL A 220 3.72 -10.12 -15.46
CA VAL A 220 3.98 -9.54 -16.79
C VAL A 220 3.90 -8.01 -16.75
N ASP A 221 4.47 -7.35 -17.74
CA ASP A 221 4.41 -5.90 -17.85
C ASP A 221 3.00 -5.41 -18.18
N ALA A 222 2.60 -4.33 -17.53
CA ALA A 222 1.32 -3.66 -17.72
C ALA A 222 1.52 -2.20 -18.13
N PRO A 223 0.52 -1.56 -18.75
CA PRO A 223 0.51 -0.11 -18.92
C PRO A 223 0.65 0.62 -17.58
N VAL A 224 1.16 1.85 -17.63
CA VAL A 224 1.33 2.73 -16.47
C VAL A 224 0.74 4.10 -16.78
N GLY A 225 -0.58 4.18 -16.87
CA GLY A 225 -1.29 5.42 -17.21
C GLY A 225 -2.56 5.58 -16.40
N SER A 226 -2.55 6.38 -15.34
CA SER A 226 -3.72 6.67 -14.49
C SER A 226 -3.49 7.93 -13.68
N VAL A 227 -4.57 8.57 -13.21
CA VAL A 227 -4.51 9.63 -12.19
C VAL A 227 -3.86 9.15 -10.89
N ALA A 228 -3.84 7.84 -10.65
CA ALA A 228 -3.22 7.22 -9.47
C ALA A 228 -1.75 6.82 -9.67
N ILE A 229 -1.08 7.27 -10.73
CA ILE A 229 0.30 6.91 -11.10
C ILE A 229 1.32 7.11 -9.97
N ASP A 230 1.13 8.13 -9.14
CA ASP A 230 2.03 8.43 -8.02
C ASP A 230 2.11 7.30 -6.97
N SER A 231 1.13 6.42 -6.91
CA SER A 231 1.04 5.36 -5.89
C SER A 231 0.73 3.96 -6.42
N LEU A 232 0.12 3.83 -7.60
CA LEU A 232 -0.39 2.55 -8.13
C LEU A 232 0.18 2.14 -9.49
N ALA A 233 1.26 2.71 -9.96
CA ALA A 233 1.77 2.43 -11.31
C ALA A 233 3.18 1.81 -11.36
N PRO A 234 3.45 0.65 -10.69
CA PRO A 234 4.61 -0.14 -11.06
C PRO A 234 4.37 -0.78 -12.44
N LEU A 235 5.44 -0.99 -13.19
CA LEU A 235 5.38 -1.64 -14.50
C LEU A 235 4.86 -3.09 -14.40
N ARG A 236 5.09 -3.75 -13.24
CA ARG A 236 4.81 -5.17 -13.02
C ARG A 236 4.45 -5.43 -11.57
N ILE A 237 3.57 -6.40 -11.33
CA ILE A 237 3.33 -6.95 -10.00
C ILE A 237 4.61 -7.59 -9.45
N GLY A 238 4.80 -7.57 -8.12
CA GLY A 238 5.98 -8.18 -7.50
C GLY A 238 6.04 -9.69 -7.67
N VAL A 239 7.25 -10.22 -7.82
CA VAL A 239 7.47 -11.67 -7.99
C VAL A 239 7.21 -12.44 -6.69
N ASN A 240 7.41 -11.80 -5.53
CA ASN A 240 7.08 -12.37 -4.23
C ASN A 240 5.61 -12.13 -3.85
N THR A 241 5.02 -11.00 -4.26
CA THR A 241 3.62 -10.69 -3.93
C THR A 241 2.65 -11.50 -4.75
N TYR A 242 2.95 -11.77 -6.03
CA TYR A 242 2.05 -12.47 -6.94
C TYR A 242 1.60 -13.85 -6.43
N PRO A 243 2.49 -14.78 -6.02
CA PRO A 243 2.06 -16.10 -5.58
C PRO A 243 1.19 -16.07 -4.33
N VAL A 244 1.40 -15.11 -3.42
CA VAL A 244 0.55 -14.93 -2.23
C VAL A 244 -0.84 -14.45 -2.65
N ILE A 245 -0.91 -13.48 -3.55
CA ILE A 245 -2.17 -12.92 -4.03
C ILE A 245 -2.94 -13.95 -4.84
N ALA A 246 -2.29 -14.59 -5.80
CA ALA A 246 -2.92 -15.58 -6.69
C ALA A 246 -3.50 -16.78 -5.94
N ALA A 247 -2.93 -17.12 -4.76
CA ALA A 247 -3.42 -18.21 -3.93
C ALA A 247 -4.73 -17.90 -3.19
N GLY A 248 -5.11 -16.62 -3.01
CA GLY A 248 -6.24 -16.31 -2.13
C GLY A 248 -7.05 -15.05 -2.49
N VAL A 249 -6.68 -14.28 -3.52
CA VAL A 249 -7.50 -13.16 -3.95
C VAL A 249 -8.82 -13.68 -4.55
N ARG A 250 -9.94 -13.10 -4.11
CA ARG A 250 -11.26 -13.48 -4.61
C ARG A 250 -11.52 -12.95 -6.01
N ASP A 251 -11.17 -11.69 -6.26
CA ASP A 251 -11.35 -11.02 -7.54
C ASP A 251 -10.45 -9.79 -7.67
N VAL A 252 -10.33 -9.27 -8.89
CA VAL A 252 -9.67 -8.01 -9.19
C VAL A 252 -10.59 -7.17 -10.08
N LEU A 253 -11.01 -6.03 -9.58
CA LEU A 253 -11.91 -5.11 -10.27
C LEU A 253 -11.11 -3.98 -10.91
N LEU A 254 -11.54 -3.55 -12.09
CA LEU A 254 -10.95 -2.42 -12.78
C LEU A 254 -11.90 -1.21 -12.70
N VAL A 255 -11.34 -0.04 -12.37
CA VAL A 255 -12.06 1.24 -12.31
C VAL A 255 -11.39 2.27 -13.21
N ASP A 256 -12.19 3.16 -13.77
CA ASP A 256 -11.69 4.22 -14.63
C ASP A 256 -11.21 5.44 -13.81
N ASP A 257 -10.37 6.26 -14.38
CA ASP A 257 -9.81 7.43 -13.71
C ASP A 257 -10.90 8.41 -13.21
N ASP A 258 -11.95 8.62 -14.00
CA ASP A 258 -13.10 9.45 -13.61
C ASP A 258 -13.85 8.85 -12.40
N GLU A 259 -13.96 7.53 -12.32
CA GLU A 259 -14.56 6.83 -11.16
C GLU A 259 -13.72 7.05 -9.90
N ILE A 260 -12.37 7.06 -10.03
CA ILE A 260 -11.45 7.36 -8.92
C ILE A 260 -11.62 8.81 -8.44
N VAL A 261 -11.68 9.76 -9.36
CA VAL A 261 -11.87 11.18 -9.04
C VAL A 261 -13.23 11.40 -8.37
N ALA A 262 -14.29 10.77 -8.88
CA ALA A 262 -15.62 10.82 -8.27
C ALA A 262 -15.62 10.26 -6.84
N ALA A 263 -14.86 9.17 -6.59
CA ALA A 263 -14.71 8.60 -5.26
C ALA A 263 -13.97 9.55 -4.29
N GLN A 264 -12.93 10.26 -4.75
CA GLN A 264 -12.27 11.29 -3.94
C GLN A 264 -13.24 12.41 -3.56
N GLN A 265 -14.04 12.87 -4.52
CA GLN A 265 -15.02 13.92 -4.28
C GLN A 265 -16.11 13.47 -3.31
N ALA A 266 -16.67 12.28 -3.47
CA ALA A 266 -17.68 11.74 -2.56
C ALA A 266 -17.16 11.58 -1.12
N LEU A 267 -15.91 11.09 -0.94
CA LEU A 267 -15.27 11.02 0.37
C LEU A 267 -15.10 12.41 1.01
N TRP A 268 -14.76 13.41 0.21
CA TRP A 268 -14.66 14.78 0.70
C TRP A 268 -16.01 15.39 1.05
N GLU A 269 -17.02 15.24 0.19
CA GLU A 269 -18.34 15.82 0.39
C GLU A 269 -19.07 15.19 1.58
N THR A 270 -18.96 13.89 1.75
CA THR A 270 -19.68 13.15 2.81
C THR A 270 -18.92 13.16 4.13
N LEU A 271 -17.61 12.90 4.10
CA LEU A 271 -16.81 12.64 5.31
C LEU A 271 -15.79 13.74 5.62
N ARG A 272 -15.56 14.69 4.71
CA ARG A 272 -14.45 15.65 4.78
C ARG A 272 -13.06 14.97 4.79
N VAL A 273 -12.97 13.82 4.16
CA VAL A 273 -11.74 13.04 4.03
C VAL A 273 -11.10 13.33 2.69
N ALA A 274 -9.88 13.87 2.71
CA ALA A 274 -9.08 14.12 1.51
C ALA A 274 -8.01 13.03 1.37
N VAL A 275 -8.20 12.10 0.44
CA VAL A 275 -7.23 11.05 0.11
C VAL A 275 -6.59 11.28 -1.27
N GLU A 276 -5.42 10.71 -1.50
CA GLU A 276 -4.81 10.66 -2.83
C GLU A 276 -5.60 9.72 -3.77
N PRO A 277 -5.46 9.81 -5.11
CA PRO A 277 -6.19 8.94 -6.03
C PRO A 277 -6.06 7.44 -5.70
N GLY A 278 -4.84 6.95 -5.44
CA GLY A 278 -4.63 5.57 -5.01
C GLY A 278 -5.30 5.21 -3.69
N GLY A 279 -5.52 6.19 -2.81
CA GLY A 279 -6.28 6.02 -1.55
C GLY A 279 -7.78 5.85 -1.77
N ALA A 280 -8.34 6.41 -2.85
CA ALA A 280 -9.76 6.33 -3.20
C ALA A 280 -10.10 5.15 -4.12
N THR A 281 -9.12 4.56 -4.80
CA THR A 281 -9.32 3.57 -5.86
C THR A 281 -10.19 2.38 -5.42
N ALA A 282 -9.95 1.85 -4.21
CA ALA A 282 -10.77 0.75 -3.70
C ALA A 282 -12.26 1.15 -3.52
N PHE A 283 -12.50 2.36 -3.05
CA PHE A 283 -13.84 2.88 -2.83
C PHE A 283 -14.56 3.22 -4.15
N ALA A 284 -13.82 3.58 -5.19
CA ALA A 284 -14.37 3.82 -6.53
C ALA A 284 -15.15 2.61 -7.07
N ALA A 285 -14.72 1.39 -6.76
CA ALA A 285 -15.42 0.18 -7.20
C ALA A 285 -16.87 0.07 -6.65
N LEU A 286 -17.11 0.56 -5.44
CA LEU A 286 -18.47 0.61 -4.87
C LEU A 286 -19.33 1.68 -5.56
N LEU A 287 -18.81 2.90 -5.67
CA LEU A 287 -19.57 4.04 -6.21
C LEU A 287 -19.92 3.87 -7.69
N SER A 288 -19.03 3.24 -8.46
CA SER A 288 -19.25 2.98 -9.88
C SER A 288 -20.12 1.75 -10.16
N GLY A 289 -20.48 0.98 -9.12
CA GLY A 289 -21.23 -0.27 -9.26
C GLY A 289 -20.41 -1.44 -9.80
N ARG A 290 -19.08 -1.30 -9.94
CA ARG A 290 -18.17 -2.41 -10.29
C ARG A 290 -18.15 -3.49 -9.21
N TYR A 291 -18.42 -3.09 -7.97
CA TYR A 291 -18.61 -3.96 -6.83
C TYR A 291 -19.98 -3.74 -6.22
N THR A 292 -20.75 -4.82 -6.08
CA THR A 292 -22.06 -4.83 -5.40
C THR A 292 -21.98 -5.82 -4.23
N PRO A 293 -22.04 -5.33 -2.98
CA PRO A 293 -22.02 -6.19 -1.79
C PRO A 293 -23.28 -7.08 -1.74
N ALA A 294 -23.12 -8.30 -1.23
CA ALA A 294 -24.25 -9.15 -0.88
C ALA A 294 -25.05 -8.51 0.28
N PRO A 295 -26.34 -8.89 0.49
CA PRO A 295 -27.19 -8.26 1.50
C PRO A 295 -26.61 -8.22 2.91
N ASP A 296 -25.97 -9.31 3.34
CA ASP A 296 -25.39 -9.47 4.68
C ASP A 296 -23.87 -9.20 4.73
N GLU A 297 -23.29 -8.71 3.65
CA GLU A 297 -21.87 -8.45 3.53
C GLU A 297 -21.52 -7.07 4.08
N VAL A 298 -20.45 -7.01 4.88
CA VAL A 298 -19.86 -5.75 5.34
C VAL A 298 -18.54 -5.52 4.59
N PRO A 299 -18.57 -4.78 3.47
CA PRO A 299 -17.35 -4.41 2.78
C PRO A 299 -16.56 -3.38 3.58
N VAL A 300 -15.24 -3.57 3.63
CA VAL A 300 -14.29 -2.67 4.28
C VAL A 300 -13.29 -2.17 3.24
N PHE A 301 -13.35 -0.88 2.93
CA PHE A 301 -12.48 -0.25 1.95
C PHE A 301 -11.24 0.34 2.65
N VAL A 302 -10.05 -0.06 2.22
CA VAL A 302 -8.81 0.48 2.76
C VAL A 302 -8.48 1.79 2.07
N LEU A 303 -8.64 2.93 2.77
CA LEU A 303 -8.21 4.25 2.31
C LEU A 303 -6.71 4.40 2.59
N SER A 304 -5.90 4.00 1.62
CA SER A 304 -4.50 3.61 1.79
C SER A 304 -3.52 4.76 2.03
N GLY A 305 -3.83 5.99 1.57
CA GLY A 305 -2.94 7.14 1.70
C GLY A 305 -3.58 8.47 1.34
N ALA A 306 -2.98 9.57 1.84
CA ALA A 306 -3.43 10.95 1.59
C ALA A 306 -2.28 11.91 1.29
N ASN A 307 -1.16 11.43 0.78
CA ASN A 307 0.03 12.23 0.50
C ASN A 307 -0.10 13.01 -0.83
N ARG A 308 -1.11 13.87 -0.89
CA ARG A 308 -1.37 14.81 -2.02
C ARG A 308 -1.07 16.24 -1.60
N ASP A 309 -0.84 17.11 -2.57
CA ASP A 309 -0.80 18.54 -2.32
C ASP A 309 -2.22 19.05 -2.04
N ILE A 310 -2.36 19.86 -0.97
CA ILE A 310 -3.65 20.39 -0.51
C ILE A 310 -3.79 21.87 -0.91
N SER A 311 -2.87 22.35 -1.80
CA SER A 311 -2.89 23.74 -2.30
C SER A 311 -3.89 23.94 -3.42
#